data_c93096a02dba05cdd9c6cc4e3ed695b6
#
_entry.id   c93096a02dba05cdd9c6cc4e3ed695b6
#
_cell.length_a   1.000
_cell.length_b   1.000
_cell.length_c   1.000
_cell.angle_alpha   90.00
_cell.angle_beta   90.00
_cell.angle_gamma   90.00
#
_symmetry.space_group_name_H-M   'P 1'
#
loop_
_entity.id
_entity.type
_entity.pdbx_description
1 polymer ?
#
loop_
_entity_poly.entity_id
_entity_poly.type
_entity_poly.pdbx_seq_one_letter_code
_entity_poly.pdbx_strand_id
1 'polypeptide(L)'
;MRVLIFHGYLLRGTGSNIYNTSLAAAMAGLGHEVHLLCQERNVDGLDLPAGVSIYNPDIGRTLPVYVADSYEGFDAVPLPELDDEAIESYVAANVRAVREVAERVRPDVALANHLVLGPAILARALEGTVPYAVKVHGSALEYVVRPRPDRFLPWAREGLEAAGGVLVGSRHTAESLWEVMGDEELPRRTRLGPPGVDVEAFRPREAEQTAAGLQKLAGRVEGAQAAGWGGEEGAARALRTLDPAGGDRIVAYVGKLIVSKGVDLLLAAWPLVVSAVPEARLCVVGFGTYRDALGGFVSALARADLEALREIARRGRQLEGGPAGELHYLAAFLDGLTAQRREAYLRSAPAAAARVAFTGRLEHSDLPLLLPACEGQVVPSTFPEAFGMVAAEAACCGALPLSASHSGLAEVTAALAGSVEPEIRSLLSFQRGPGAVQEIAEKLVGALRLAPGQRARAAQSLSAEARRRYGWESVAEGVIAAAQGRLQELAKPGAPAPASGGPSK
;
A
#
# COMPACT_ATOMS: atom_id res chain seq x y z
N MET A 1 1.12 12.11 -26.67
CA MET A 1 1.28 13.35 -25.87
C MET A 1 2.57 13.28 -25.10
N ARG A 2 3.15 14.43 -24.73
CA ARG A 2 4.29 14.54 -23.81
C ARG A 2 3.76 14.83 -22.42
N VAL A 3 4.06 13.95 -21.47
CA VAL A 3 3.56 14.02 -20.09
C VAL A 3 4.72 14.26 -19.15
N LEU A 4 4.66 15.32 -18.32
CA LEU A 4 5.63 15.59 -17.29
C LEU A 4 5.11 15.07 -15.94
N ILE A 5 5.88 14.23 -15.26
CA ILE A 5 5.55 13.77 -13.91
C ILE A 5 6.60 14.30 -12.93
N PHE A 6 6.17 15.08 -11.95
CA PHE A 6 7.01 15.46 -10.82
C PHE A 6 6.70 14.56 -9.63
N HIS A 7 7.65 13.69 -9.28
CA HIS A 7 7.54 12.82 -8.12
C HIS A 7 8.44 13.29 -6.96
N GLY A 8 9.68 13.67 -7.26
CA GLY A 8 10.62 14.23 -6.29
C GLY A 8 11.28 13.21 -5.35
N TYR A 9 10.94 11.91 -5.44
CA TYR A 9 11.48 10.83 -4.63
C TYR A 9 12.12 9.72 -5.48
N LEU A 10 12.48 8.59 -4.84
CA LEU A 10 12.96 7.40 -5.53
C LEU A 10 11.80 6.69 -6.25
N LEU A 11 12.09 5.65 -7.04
CA LEU A 11 11.10 4.90 -7.80
C LEU A 11 10.82 3.50 -7.24
N ARG A 12 11.44 3.15 -6.09
CA ARG A 12 11.34 1.84 -5.44
C ARG A 12 10.91 1.98 -3.98
N GLY A 13 10.42 0.89 -3.41
CA GLY A 13 10.26 0.69 -1.97
C GLY A 13 8.95 1.15 -1.37
N THR A 14 8.39 2.32 -1.73
CA THR A 14 7.14 2.83 -1.16
C THR A 14 5.99 2.83 -2.15
N GLY A 15 4.75 2.87 -1.66
CA GLY A 15 3.56 2.82 -2.52
C GLY A 15 3.49 3.97 -3.53
N SER A 16 3.91 5.19 -3.16
CA SER A 16 3.93 6.31 -4.10
C SER A 16 5.03 6.18 -5.15
N ASN A 17 6.16 5.57 -4.81
CA ASN A 17 7.24 5.29 -5.74
C ASN A 17 6.79 4.28 -6.81
N ILE A 18 6.21 3.17 -6.37
CA ILE A 18 5.63 2.14 -7.26
C ILE A 18 4.51 2.72 -8.13
N TYR A 19 3.64 3.57 -7.54
CA TYR A 19 2.60 4.26 -8.30
C TYR A 19 3.19 5.03 -9.49
N ASN A 20 4.23 5.85 -9.27
CA ASN A 20 4.79 6.68 -10.33
C ASN A 20 5.55 5.87 -11.39
N THR A 21 6.26 4.82 -10.99
CA THR A 21 6.94 3.90 -11.91
C THR A 21 5.92 3.21 -12.82
N SER A 22 4.87 2.62 -12.24
CA SER A 22 3.84 1.89 -12.99
C SER A 22 2.99 2.81 -13.85
N LEU A 23 2.65 4.01 -13.35
CA LEU A 23 1.93 5.02 -14.13
C LEU A 23 2.73 5.47 -15.36
N ALA A 24 4.02 5.74 -15.18
CA ALA A 24 4.90 6.15 -16.28
C ALA A 24 5.00 5.03 -17.34
N ALA A 25 5.13 3.77 -16.91
CA ALA A 25 5.15 2.61 -17.81
C ALA A 25 3.83 2.46 -18.57
N ALA A 26 2.68 2.60 -17.89
CA ALA A 26 1.36 2.51 -18.53
C ALA A 26 1.13 3.63 -19.54
N MET A 27 1.48 4.88 -19.20
CA MET A 27 1.38 6.00 -20.13
C MET A 27 2.25 5.79 -21.38
N ALA A 28 3.48 5.28 -21.21
CA ALA A 28 4.34 4.96 -22.35
C ALA A 28 3.77 3.79 -23.18
N GLY A 29 3.17 2.78 -22.54
CA GLY A 29 2.45 1.69 -23.21
C GLY A 29 1.27 2.17 -24.06
N LEU A 30 0.61 3.25 -23.63
CA LEU A 30 -0.45 3.95 -24.39
C LEU A 30 0.10 4.88 -25.50
N GLY A 31 1.41 4.90 -25.75
CA GLY A 31 2.05 5.69 -26.79
C GLY A 31 2.33 7.14 -26.40
N HIS A 32 2.35 7.47 -25.10
CA HIS A 32 2.76 8.78 -24.63
C HIS A 32 4.27 8.83 -24.39
N GLU A 33 4.88 10.00 -24.57
CA GLU A 33 6.25 10.29 -24.17
C GLU A 33 6.24 10.83 -22.74
N VAL A 34 6.90 10.14 -21.80
CA VAL A 34 6.84 10.45 -20.37
C VAL A 34 8.17 10.98 -19.87
N HIS A 35 8.13 12.14 -19.21
CA HIS A 35 9.27 12.81 -18.61
C HIS A 35 9.10 12.82 -17.09
N LEU A 36 9.84 11.96 -16.40
CA LEU A 36 9.71 11.73 -14.95
C LEU A 36 10.87 12.39 -14.20
N LEU A 37 10.56 13.44 -13.43
CA LEU A 37 11.53 14.06 -12.50
C LEU A 37 11.46 13.33 -11.14
N CYS A 38 12.58 12.74 -10.73
CA CYS A 38 12.70 12.00 -9.50
C CYS A 38 14.13 12.00 -8.99
N GLN A 39 14.41 11.32 -7.88
CA GLN A 39 15.74 11.20 -7.30
C GLN A 39 16.33 9.79 -7.44
N GLU A 40 15.74 8.95 -8.29
CA GLU A 40 16.28 7.61 -8.59
C GLU A 40 17.54 7.70 -9.45
N ARG A 41 18.68 7.39 -8.86
CA ARG A 41 19.98 7.41 -9.57
C ARG A 41 20.33 6.07 -10.22
N ASN A 42 19.83 5.00 -9.64
CA ASN A 42 20.03 3.66 -10.18
C ASN A 42 18.77 3.20 -10.91
N VAL A 43 18.73 3.38 -12.21
CA VAL A 43 17.63 2.95 -13.08
C VAL A 43 17.74 1.50 -13.52
N ASP A 44 18.87 0.84 -13.25
CA ASP A 44 19.08 -0.57 -13.60
C ASP A 44 18.07 -1.44 -12.84
N GLY A 45 17.39 -2.32 -13.57
CA GLY A 45 16.35 -3.19 -13.01
C GLY A 45 15.01 -2.50 -12.72
N LEU A 46 14.81 -1.23 -13.13
CA LEU A 46 13.48 -0.68 -13.35
C LEU A 46 12.99 -1.14 -14.72
N ASP A 47 11.86 -1.83 -14.74
CA ASP A 47 11.24 -2.29 -16.00
C ASP A 47 10.45 -1.13 -16.64
N LEU A 48 11.19 -0.13 -17.14
CA LEU A 48 10.60 1.04 -17.78
C LEU A 48 10.72 0.92 -19.31
N PRO A 49 9.62 1.11 -20.03
CA PRO A 49 9.64 1.08 -21.50
C PRO A 49 10.38 2.28 -22.11
N ALA A 50 10.78 2.15 -23.36
CA ALA A 50 11.56 3.16 -24.08
C ALA A 50 10.95 4.56 -24.16
N GLY A 51 9.64 4.69 -23.94
CA GLY A 51 8.93 5.99 -23.93
C GLY A 51 9.09 6.80 -22.63
N VAL A 52 9.82 6.30 -21.62
CA VAL A 52 10.04 6.99 -20.34
C VAL A 52 11.44 7.55 -20.26
N SER A 53 11.55 8.86 -20.01
CA SER A 53 12.80 9.56 -19.74
C SER A 53 12.86 9.98 -18.28
N ILE A 54 13.95 9.63 -17.57
CA ILE A 54 14.15 9.99 -16.17
C ILE A 54 15.09 11.19 -16.06
N TYR A 55 14.74 12.12 -15.18
CA TYR A 55 15.52 13.31 -14.84
C TYR A 55 15.82 13.33 -13.35
N ASN A 56 17.11 13.40 -13.01
CA ASN A 56 17.61 13.43 -11.63
C ASN A 56 18.29 14.78 -11.35
N PRO A 57 17.52 15.83 -11.06
CA PRO A 57 18.10 17.12 -10.78
C PRO A 57 18.90 17.11 -9.48
N ASP A 58 19.97 17.91 -9.44
CA ASP A 58 20.69 18.14 -8.19
C ASP A 58 19.87 19.07 -7.30
N ILE A 59 19.32 18.54 -6.24
CA ILE A 59 18.53 19.24 -5.22
C ILE A 59 19.28 19.38 -3.89
N GLY A 60 20.58 19.02 -3.85
CA GLY A 60 21.33 18.86 -2.62
C GLY A 60 21.11 17.49 -1.97
N ARG A 61 21.44 17.39 -0.68
CA ARG A 61 21.34 16.13 0.06
C ARG A 61 20.05 15.98 0.87
N THR A 62 19.44 17.09 1.27
CA THR A 62 18.23 17.07 2.09
C THR A 62 17.02 16.67 1.26
N LEU A 63 16.36 15.58 1.67
CA LEU A 63 15.12 15.12 1.08
C LEU A 63 13.99 15.23 2.10
N PRO A 64 13.05 16.18 1.93
CA PRO A 64 11.88 16.30 2.78
C PRO A 64 10.99 15.07 2.67
N VAL A 65 10.66 14.40 3.79
CA VAL A 65 9.79 13.23 3.80
C VAL A 65 8.53 13.48 4.63
N TYR A 66 7.41 12.82 4.28
CA TYR A 66 6.14 12.97 5.01
C TYR A 66 6.01 11.99 6.18
N VAL A 67 6.69 10.87 6.08
CA VAL A 67 6.79 9.84 7.12
C VAL A 67 8.26 9.49 7.24
N ALA A 68 8.74 9.26 8.48
CA ALA A 68 10.12 8.85 8.70
C ALA A 68 10.48 7.64 7.82
N ASP A 69 11.51 7.79 7.02
CA ASP A 69 11.99 6.78 6.06
C ASP A 69 13.50 6.95 5.86
N SER A 70 14.14 6.02 5.17
CA SER A 70 15.55 6.08 4.82
C SER A 70 15.71 5.96 3.31
N TYR A 71 16.47 6.88 2.72
CA TYR A 71 16.75 6.91 1.28
C TYR A 71 18.25 6.95 1.05
N GLU A 72 18.75 5.99 0.29
CA GLU A 72 20.18 5.89 -0.02
C GLU A 72 20.69 7.15 -0.74
N GLY A 73 21.76 7.73 -0.20
CA GLY A 73 22.39 8.94 -0.76
C GLY A 73 21.72 10.26 -0.39
N PHE A 74 20.67 10.26 0.46
CA PHE A 74 19.98 11.45 0.94
C PHE A 74 19.86 11.48 2.46
N ASP A 75 19.84 12.71 2.99
CA ASP A 75 19.49 13.00 4.36
C ASP A 75 17.96 13.20 4.41
N ALA A 76 17.23 12.10 4.64
CA ALA A 76 15.77 12.11 4.72
C ALA A 76 15.33 12.74 6.04
N VAL A 77 14.69 13.91 5.96
CA VAL A 77 14.24 14.68 7.13
C VAL A 77 12.72 14.84 7.09
N PRO A 78 12.00 14.51 8.17
CA PRO A 78 10.57 14.78 8.25
C PRO A 78 10.28 16.25 7.95
N LEU A 79 9.38 16.53 7.00
CA LEU A 79 9.08 17.90 6.54
C LEU A 79 8.75 18.86 7.69
N PRO A 80 8.02 18.46 8.76
CA PRO A 80 7.79 19.35 9.91
C PRO A 80 9.03 19.73 10.73
N GLU A 81 10.14 19.03 10.57
CA GLU A 81 11.40 19.27 11.30
C GLU A 81 12.33 20.20 10.53
N LEU A 82 12.11 20.42 9.23
CA LEU A 82 12.85 21.38 8.43
C LEU A 82 12.44 22.81 8.79
N ASP A 83 13.38 23.74 8.77
CA ASP A 83 13.09 25.17 8.83
C ASP A 83 12.57 25.69 7.48
N ASP A 84 12.07 26.92 7.47
CA ASP A 84 11.45 27.50 6.27
C ASP A 84 12.49 27.82 5.19
N GLU A 85 13.73 28.13 5.56
CA GLU A 85 14.84 28.38 4.62
C GLU A 85 15.21 27.09 3.88
N ALA A 86 15.31 25.97 4.57
CA ALA A 86 15.56 24.66 3.96
C ALA A 86 14.44 24.25 3.02
N ILE A 87 13.17 24.49 3.40
CA ILE A 87 11.99 24.20 2.55
C ILE A 87 12.04 25.06 1.29
N GLU A 88 12.25 26.38 1.40
CA GLU A 88 12.31 27.29 0.25
C GLU A 88 13.50 26.98 -0.66
N SER A 89 14.66 26.60 -0.10
CA SER A 89 15.83 26.17 -0.87
C SER A 89 15.53 24.92 -1.70
N TYR A 90 14.90 23.90 -1.08
CA TYR A 90 14.46 22.68 -1.75
C TYR A 90 13.47 22.97 -2.87
N VAL A 91 12.46 23.80 -2.59
CA VAL A 91 11.45 24.20 -3.58
C VAL A 91 12.09 24.95 -4.73
N ALA A 92 12.95 25.95 -4.46
CA ALA A 92 13.60 26.74 -5.49
C ALA A 92 14.50 25.88 -6.41
N ALA A 93 15.21 24.89 -5.85
CA ALA A 93 16.02 23.95 -6.64
C ALA A 93 15.15 23.13 -7.60
N ASN A 94 14.03 22.60 -7.09
CA ASN A 94 13.10 21.80 -7.90
C ASN A 94 12.35 22.64 -8.93
N VAL A 95 11.95 23.88 -8.60
CA VAL A 95 11.31 24.81 -9.57
C VAL A 95 12.24 25.07 -10.75
N ARG A 96 13.52 25.34 -10.52
CA ARG A 96 14.50 25.53 -11.60
C ARG A 96 14.61 24.28 -12.47
N ALA A 97 14.72 23.10 -11.84
CA ALA A 97 14.84 21.83 -12.56
C ALA A 97 13.61 21.51 -13.41
N VAL A 98 12.41 21.70 -12.84
CA VAL A 98 11.14 21.48 -13.58
C VAL A 98 11.03 22.44 -14.76
N ARG A 99 11.36 23.72 -14.57
CA ARG A 99 11.33 24.75 -15.63
C ARG A 99 12.28 24.39 -16.77
N GLU A 100 13.53 24.03 -16.46
CA GLU A 100 14.51 23.61 -17.46
C GLU A 100 14.03 22.41 -18.28
N VAL A 101 13.47 21.40 -17.62
CA VAL A 101 12.92 20.23 -18.32
C VAL A 101 11.70 20.63 -19.14
N ALA A 102 10.76 21.41 -18.60
CA ALA A 102 9.55 21.82 -19.29
C ALA A 102 9.84 22.67 -20.56
N GLU A 103 10.80 23.57 -20.49
CA GLU A 103 11.24 24.37 -21.66
C GLU A 103 11.81 23.48 -22.77
N ARG A 104 12.60 22.48 -22.40
CA ARG A 104 13.23 21.55 -23.36
C ARG A 104 12.22 20.59 -23.99
N VAL A 105 11.31 19.98 -23.20
CA VAL A 105 10.43 18.92 -23.68
C VAL A 105 9.06 19.42 -24.10
N ARG A 106 8.65 20.61 -23.65
CA ARG A 106 7.34 21.24 -23.93
C ARG A 106 6.19 20.27 -23.69
N PRO A 107 5.93 19.87 -22.42
CA PRO A 107 4.90 18.89 -22.12
C PRO A 107 3.50 19.42 -22.43
N ASP A 108 2.62 18.52 -22.84
CA ASP A 108 1.21 18.84 -23.10
C ASP A 108 0.39 18.89 -21.80
N VAL A 109 0.78 18.06 -20.82
CA VAL A 109 0.16 17.99 -19.48
C VAL A 109 1.22 17.61 -18.43
N ALA A 110 0.92 17.91 -17.16
CA ALA A 110 1.78 17.50 -16.06
C ALA A 110 1.01 16.87 -14.91
N LEU A 111 1.73 16.15 -14.05
CA LEU A 111 1.23 15.55 -12.80
C LEU A 111 2.15 15.91 -11.64
N ALA A 112 1.58 16.46 -10.57
CA ALA A 112 2.24 16.58 -9.28
C ALA A 112 1.77 15.47 -8.34
N ASN A 113 2.69 14.96 -7.55
CA ASN A 113 2.40 13.98 -6.52
C ASN A 113 2.39 14.62 -5.13
N HIS A 114 1.62 14.00 -4.23
CA HIS A 114 1.37 14.47 -2.86
C HIS A 114 0.51 15.74 -2.79
N LEU A 115 0.49 16.40 -1.62
CA LEU A 115 -0.32 17.61 -1.40
C LEU A 115 0.56 18.83 -1.15
N VAL A 116 1.71 18.62 -0.55
CA VAL A 116 2.62 19.70 -0.11
C VAL A 116 3.91 19.65 -0.91
N LEU A 117 4.45 20.78 -1.23
CA LEU A 117 5.64 21.08 -2.03
C LEU A 117 5.51 20.70 -3.51
N GLY A 118 5.27 19.43 -3.85
CA GLY A 118 5.19 18.98 -5.24
C GLY A 118 4.24 19.80 -6.12
N PRO A 119 2.96 19.98 -5.72
CA PRO A 119 2.03 20.83 -6.46
C PRO A 119 2.45 22.30 -6.55
N ALA A 120 2.98 22.89 -5.46
CA ALA A 120 3.47 24.25 -5.45
C ALA A 120 4.71 24.43 -6.36
N ILE A 121 5.59 23.42 -6.42
CA ILE A 121 6.72 23.40 -7.36
C ILE A 121 6.23 23.46 -8.80
N LEU A 122 5.23 22.65 -9.17
CA LEU A 122 4.65 22.70 -10.52
C LEU A 122 3.96 24.04 -10.81
N ALA A 123 3.18 24.56 -9.87
CA ALA A 123 2.53 25.87 -10.01
C ALA A 123 3.54 26.98 -10.33
N ARG A 124 4.61 27.07 -9.54
CA ARG A 124 5.69 28.07 -9.71
C ARG A 124 6.52 27.83 -10.97
N ALA A 125 6.78 26.58 -11.34
CA ALA A 125 7.63 26.28 -12.49
C ALA A 125 6.92 26.49 -13.83
N LEU A 126 5.64 26.10 -13.91
CA LEU A 126 4.88 26.10 -15.16
C LEU A 126 4.11 27.41 -15.41
N GLU A 127 3.87 28.23 -14.39
CA GLU A 127 3.25 29.56 -14.49
C GLU A 127 1.96 29.58 -15.37
N GLY A 128 1.15 28.50 -15.28
CA GLY A 128 -0.08 28.33 -16.05
C GLY A 128 0.10 27.97 -17.53
N THR A 129 1.33 27.78 -18.01
CA THR A 129 1.60 27.44 -19.42
C THR A 129 1.32 26.00 -19.78
N VAL A 130 1.35 25.09 -18.79
CA VAL A 130 1.07 23.66 -18.94
C VAL A 130 0.02 23.26 -17.90
N PRO A 131 -1.12 22.67 -18.31
CA PRO A 131 -2.13 22.21 -17.38
C PRO A 131 -1.64 21.00 -16.60
N TYR A 132 -1.97 20.90 -15.30
CA TYR A 132 -1.55 19.78 -14.48
C TYR A 132 -2.65 19.26 -13.56
N ALA A 133 -2.53 17.99 -13.18
CA ALA A 133 -3.31 17.38 -12.12
C ALA A 133 -2.46 17.18 -10.85
N VAL A 134 -3.13 17.02 -9.72
CA VAL A 134 -2.50 16.70 -8.45
C VAL A 134 -3.00 15.34 -7.97
N LYS A 135 -2.08 14.42 -7.67
CA LYS A 135 -2.39 13.13 -7.03
C LYS A 135 -2.09 13.19 -5.54
N VAL A 136 -3.14 13.13 -4.72
CA VAL A 136 -3.02 13.09 -3.26
C VAL A 136 -2.93 11.63 -2.80
N HIS A 137 -1.79 11.27 -2.20
CA HIS A 137 -1.51 9.92 -1.70
C HIS A 137 -1.94 9.71 -0.22
N GLY A 138 -2.30 10.79 0.50
CA GLY A 138 -2.78 10.77 1.88
C GLY A 138 -1.69 11.09 2.91
N SER A 139 -0.46 10.60 2.78
CA SER A 139 0.58 10.78 3.80
C SER A 139 0.90 12.26 4.10
N ALA A 140 1.06 13.09 3.07
CA ALA A 140 1.30 14.52 3.25
C ALA A 140 0.12 15.22 3.96
N LEU A 141 -1.11 14.81 3.63
CA LEU A 141 -2.34 15.33 4.26
C LEU A 141 -2.38 15.00 5.75
N GLU A 142 -2.26 13.70 6.09
CA GLU A 142 -2.49 13.21 7.45
C GLU A 142 -1.33 13.44 8.41
N TYR A 143 -0.09 13.37 7.92
CA TYR A 143 1.09 13.48 8.79
C TYR A 143 1.76 14.85 8.79
N VAL A 144 1.43 15.73 7.82
CA VAL A 144 2.07 17.04 7.69
C VAL A 144 1.05 18.17 7.78
N VAL A 145 0.05 18.21 6.89
CA VAL A 145 -0.87 19.36 6.82
C VAL A 145 -1.84 19.36 8.01
N ARG A 146 -2.51 18.25 8.29
CA ARG A 146 -3.48 18.16 9.39
C ARG A 146 -2.88 18.47 10.77
N PRO A 147 -1.67 18.00 11.14
CA PRO A 147 -1.06 18.32 12.42
C PRO A 147 -0.54 19.77 12.53
N ARG A 148 -0.17 20.40 11.40
CA ARG A 148 0.42 21.77 11.36
C ARG A 148 -0.19 22.59 10.22
N PRO A 149 -1.49 22.84 10.25
CA PRO A 149 -2.20 23.51 9.16
C PRO A 149 -1.68 24.94 8.91
N ASP A 150 -1.39 25.71 9.96
CA ASP A 150 -0.91 27.09 9.85
C ASP A 150 0.35 27.19 8.99
N ARG A 151 1.22 26.19 9.02
CA ARG A 151 2.47 26.16 8.28
C ARG A 151 2.34 25.61 6.87
N PHE A 152 1.50 24.57 6.67
CA PHE A 152 1.51 23.81 5.43
C PHE A 152 0.28 23.99 4.53
N LEU A 153 -0.83 24.53 5.04
CA LEU A 153 -1.98 24.88 4.17
C LEU A 153 -1.63 25.90 3.08
N PRO A 154 -0.80 26.93 3.32
CA PRO A 154 -0.43 27.86 2.25
C PRO A 154 0.21 27.16 1.05
N TRP A 155 1.12 26.21 1.29
CA TRP A 155 1.75 25.41 0.23
C TRP A 155 0.76 24.53 -0.52
N ALA A 156 -0.17 23.89 0.22
CA ALA A 156 -1.21 23.06 -0.39
C ALA A 156 -2.17 23.89 -1.25
N ARG A 157 -2.59 25.06 -0.76
CA ARG A 157 -3.47 25.99 -1.51
C ARG A 157 -2.82 26.47 -2.78
N GLU A 158 -1.58 26.98 -2.70
CA GLU A 158 -0.81 27.42 -3.85
C GLU A 158 -0.74 26.33 -4.95
N GLY A 159 -0.43 25.09 -4.55
CA GLY A 159 -0.32 23.98 -5.49
C GLY A 159 -1.64 23.48 -6.07
N LEU A 160 -2.77 23.66 -5.36
CA LEU A 160 -4.08 23.23 -5.84
C LEU A 160 -4.81 24.31 -6.64
N GLU A 161 -4.47 25.60 -6.50
CA GLU A 161 -5.20 26.71 -7.10
C GLU A 161 -5.32 26.58 -8.63
N ALA A 162 -4.18 26.36 -9.31
CA ALA A 162 -4.11 26.26 -10.76
C ALA A 162 -4.25 24.79 -11.29
N ALA A 163 -4.47 23.80 -10.43
CA ALA A 163 -4.63 22.42 -10.86
C ALA A 163 -5.94 22.22 -11.63
N GLY A 164 -5.88 21.56 -12.79
CA GLY A 164 -7.06 21.18 -13.59
C GLY A 164 -7.96 20.18 -12.87
N GLY A 165 -7.38 19.26 -12.09
CA GLY A 165 -8.09 18.30 -11.27
C GLY A 165 -7.24 17.76 -10.12
N VAL A 166 -7.93 17.32 -9.05
CA VAL A 166 -7.32 16.71 -7.86
C VAL A 166 -7.79 15.26 -7.77
N LEU A 167 -6.84 14.34 -7.78
CA LEU A 167 -7.08 12.90 -7.76
C LEU A 167 -6.81 12.32 -6.37
N VAL A 168 -7.77 11.61 -5.82
CA VAL A 168 -7.68 10.91 -4.53
C VAL A 168 -7.90 9.42 -4.70
N GLY A 169 -7.31 8.60 -3.82
CA GLY A 169 -7.46 7.14 -3.90
C GLY A 169 -8.85 6.64 -3.50
N SER A 170 -9.53 7.36 -2.62
CA SER A 170 -10.79 6.95 -2.01
C SER A 170 -11.65 8.15 -1.62
N ARG A 171 -12.94 7.90 -1.34
CA ARG A 171 -13.84 8.87 -0.75
C ARG A 171 -13.33 9.37 0.60
N HIS A 172 -12.83 8.46 1.43
CA HIS A 172 -12.25 8.82 2.73
C HIS A 172 -11.14 9.86 2.59
N THR A 173 -10.21 9.67 1.63
CA THR A 173 -9.16 10.67 1.36
C THR A 173 -9.72 11.99 0.85
N ALA A 174 -10.80 11.94 0.04
CA ALA A 174 -11.46 13.16 -0.43
C ALA A 174 -12.06 13.96 0.73
N GLU A 175 -12.84 13.28 1.59
CA GLU A 175 -13.48 13.91 2.75
C GLU A 175 -12.45 14.52 3.71
N SER A 176 -11.37 13.78 4.00
CA SER A 176 -10.25 14.27 4.80
C SER A 176 -9.58 15.51 4.18
N LEU A 177 -9.35 15.48 2.86
CA LEU A 177 -8.80 16.61 2.12
C LEU A 177 -9.70 17.85 2.20
N TRP A 178 -10.99 17.69 1.94
CA TRP A 178 -11.96 18.79 1.97
C TRP A 178 -12.07 19.44 3.35
N GLU A 179 -12.12 18.59 4.39
CA GLU A 179 -12.15 19.05 5.79
C GLU A 179 -10.95 19.91 6.14
N VAL A 180 -9.73 19.43 5.79
CA VAL A 180 -8.47 20.14 6.11
C VAL A 180 -8.28 21.41 5.29
N MET A 181 -8.64 21.37 4.00
CA MET A 181 -8.47 22.52 3.11
C MET A 181 -9.48 23.63 3.36
N GLY A 182 -10.72 23.30 3.79
CA GLY A 182 -11.80 24.27 4.03
C GLY A 182 -12.20 25.07 2.78
N ASP A 183 -12.01 24.50 1.57
CA ASP A 183 -12.32 25.12 0.28
C ASP A 183 -13.58 24.49 -0.31
N GLU A 184 -14.66 25.27 -0.42
CA GLU A 184 -15.97 24.82 -0.92
C GLU A 184 -15.96 24.45 -2.41
N GLU A 185 -15.01 24.95 -3.19
CA GLU A 185 -14.89 24.63 -4.62
C GLU A 185 -14.05 23.36 -4.87
N LEU A 186 -13.22 22.96 -3.91
CA LEU A 186 -12.36 21.78 -4.05
C LEU A 186 -13.13 20.48 -4.32
N PRO A 187 -14.31 20.20 -3.72
CA PRO A 187 -15.11 19.03 -4.07
C PRO A 187 -15.50 18.95 -5.54
N ARG A 188 -15.72 20.10 -6.19
CA ARG A 188 -16.07 20.15 -7.62
C ARG A 188 -14.94 19.71 -8.52
N ARG A 189 -13.68 19.89 -8.09
CA ARG A 189 -12.46 19.54 -8.81
C ARG A 189 -11.83 18.23 -8.36
N THR A 190 -12.35 17.60 -7.30
CA THR A 190 -11.85 16.32 -6.79
C THR A 190 -12.50 15.14 -7.52
N ARG A 191 -11.68 14.16 -7.92
CA ARG A 191 -12.12 12.93 -8.59
C ARG A 191 -11.46 11.71 -7.98
N LEU A 192 -12.08 10.55 -8.13
CA LEU A 192 -11.43 9.28 -7.82
C LEU A 192 -10.37 8.98 -8.88
N GLY A 193 -9.18 8.68 -8.42
CA GLY A 193 -8.06 8.19 -9.21
C GLY A 193 -7.31 7.18 -8.36
N PRO A 194 -7.86 5.98 -8.10
CA PRO A 194 -7.19 4.96 -7.31
C PRO A 194 -5.87 4.57 -7.99
N PRO A 195 -4.91 4.02 -7.24
CA PRO A 195 -3.72 3.43 -7.84
C PRO A 195 -4.10 2.20 -8.67
N GLY A 196 -3.30 1.93 -9.70
CA GLY A 196 -3.48 0.76 -10.56
C GLY A 196 -2.81 -0.50 -9.99
N VAL A 197 -3.15 -1.63 -10.59
CA VAL A 197 -2.50 -2.92 -10.41
C VAL A 197 -2.00 -3.38 -11.78
N ASP A 198 -0.79 -3.95 -11.85
CA ASP A 198 -0.32 -4.66 -13.03
C ASP A 198 -1.07 -6.00 -13.14
N VAL A 199 -2.18 -5.96 -13.85
CA VAL A 199 -3.10 -7.10 -13.97
C VAL A 199 -2.54 -8.24 -14.83
N GLU A 200 -1.46 -8.03 -15.55
CA GLU A 200 -0.76 -9.10 -16.29
C GLU A 200 0.24 -9.85 -15.40
N ALA A 201 0.90 -9.14 -14.51
CA ALA A 201 1.78 -9.74 -13.51
C ALA A 201 0.97 -10.39 -12.37
N PHE A 202 0.03 -9.63 -11.77
CA PHE A 202 -0.84 -10.08 -10.68
C PHE A 202 -2.06 -10.81 -11.25
N ARG A 203 -1.96 -12.12 -11.37
CA ARG A 203 -3.03 -12.99 -11.88
C ARG A 203 -3.00 -14.36 -11.21
N PRO A 204 -4.13 -15.09 -11.18
CA PRO A 204 -4.15 -16.48 -10.74
C PRO A 204 -3.17 -17.32 -11.59
N ARG A 205 -2.60 -18.34 -10.98
CA ARG A 205 -1.67 -19.28 -11.63
C ARG A 205 -2.08 -20.69 -11.32
N GLU A 206 -1.80 -21.60 -12.24
CA GLU A 206 -1.96 -23.04 -12.02
C GLU A 206 -0.98 -23.54 -10.94
N ALA A 207 -1.33 -24.66 -10.28
CA ALA A 207 -0.56 -25.17 -9.15
C ALA A 207 0.94 -25.37 -9.45
N GLU A 208 1.28 -25.91 -10.64
CA GLU A 208 2.68 -26.09 -11.07
C GLU A 208 3.41 -24.75 -11.23
N GLN A 209 2.75 -23.74 -11.83
CA GLN A 209 3.30 -22.39 -12.00
C GLN A 209 3.49 -21.70 -10.65
N THR A 210 2.59 -21.94 -9.72
CA THR A 210 2.63 -21.40 -8.36
C THR A 210 3.83 -21.97 -7.60
N ALA A 211 4.03 -23.29 -7.62
CA ALA A 211 5.17 -23.94 -6.98
C ALA A 211 6.50 -23.48 -7.60
N ALA A 212 6.59 -23.43 -8.94
CA ALA A 212 7.75 -22.91 -9.64
C ALA A 212 8.03 -21.44 -9.31
N GLY A 213 6.97 -20.62 -9.14
CA GLY A 213 7.05 -19.23 -8.71
C GLY A 213 7.72 -19.07 -7.35
N LEU A 214 7.28 -19.84 -6.34
CA LEU A 214 7.86 -19.84 -5.00
C LEU A 214 9.35 -20.26 -5.02
N GLN A 215 9.72 -21.28 -5.79
CA GLN A 215 11.11 -21.71 -5.92
C GLN A 215 11.98 -20.63 -6.59
N LYS A 216 11.46 -20.00 -7.65
CA LYS A 216 12.14 -18.88 -8.30
C LYS A 216 12.32 -17.70 -7.34
N LEU A 217 11.30 -17.37 -6.55
CA LEU A 217 11.38 -16.32 -5.54
C LEU A 217 12.43 -16.64 -4.48
N ALA A 218 12.43 -17.85 -3.93
CA ALA A 218 13.43 -18.27 -2.95
C ALA A 218 14.85 -18.18 -3.50
N GLY A 219 15.07 -18.58 -4.76
CA GLY A 219 16.36 -18.45 -5.43
C GLY A 219 16.80 -16.99 -5.64
N ARG A 220 15.88 -16.09 -5.98
CA ARG A 220 16.17 -14.66 -6.09
C ARG A 220 16.59 -14.04 -4.75
N VAL A 221 15.82 -14.34 -3.69
CA VAL A 221 16.11 -13.84 -2.35
C VAL A 221 17.45 -14.35 -1.82
N GLU A 222 17.82 -15.60 -2.13
CA GLU A 222 19.11 -16.19 -1.75
C GLU A 222 20.28 -15.56 -2.52
N GLY A 223 20.08 -15.27 -3.80
CA GLY A 223 21.10 -14.64 -4.68
C GLY A 223 21.24 -13.14 -4.47
N ALA A 224 20.19 -12.47 -4.02
CA ALA A 224 20.28 -11.11 -3.53
C ALA A 224 21.02 -11.16 -2.19
N GLN A 225 22.33 -10.90 -2.20
CA GLN A 225 23.05 -10.64 -0.95
C GLN A 225 22.20 -9.67 -0.14
N ALA A 226 22.10 -9.88 1.17
CA ALA A 226 21.35 -9.03 2.10
C ALA A 226 21.97 -7.60 2.13
N ALA A 227 22.03 -6.98 0.98
CA ALA A 227 22.55 -5.67 0.71
C ALA A 227 21.37 -4.72 0.74
N GLY A 228 21.15 -4.10 1.90
CA GLY A 228 20.18 -3.05 2.01
C GLY A 228 19.27 -3.20 3.25
N TRP A 229 18.69 -2.09 3.62
CA TRP A 229 17.75 -2.01 4.72
C TRP A 229 16.48 -2.86 4.44
N GLY A 230 16.15 -3.75 5.36
CA GLY A 230 14.94 -4.59 5.29
C GLY A 230 15.16 -6.03 4.84
N GLY A 231 16.40 -6.47 4.59
CA GLY A 231 16.72 -7.89 4.38
C GLY A 231 16.41 -8.74 5.62
N GLU A 232 16.05 -10.00 5.41
CA GLU A 232 15.75 -10.96 6.48
C GLU A 232 16.67 -12.17 6.32
N GLU A 233 17.48 -12.45 7.35
CA GLU A 233 18.28 -13.67 7.38
C GLU A 233 17.35 -14.90 7.40
N GLY A 234 17.56 -15.84 6.48
CA GLY A 234 16.71 -17.02 6.37
C GLY A 234 15.45 -16.85 5.52
N ALA A 235 15.22 -15.68 4.89
CA ALA A 235 14.05 -15.44 4.03
C ALA A 235 13.88 -16.51 2.94
N ALA A 236 14.96 -16.91 2.26
CA ALA A 236 14.93 -17.97 1.24
C ALA A 236 14.51 -19.31 1.84
N ARG A 237 15.00 -19.65 3.04
CA ARG A 237 14.56 -20.85 3.77
C ARG A 237 13.08 -20.75 4.12
N ALA A 238 12.62 -19.61 4.63
CA ALA A 238 11.22 -19.38 4.97
C ALA A 238 10.31 -19.61 3.75
N LEU A 239 10.68 -19.06 2.60
CA LEU A 239 9.93 -19.26 1.35
C LEU A 239 9.90 -20.73 0.90
N ARG A 240 11.01 -21.47 1.04
CA ARG A 240 11.09 -22.90 0.71
C ARG A 240 10.26 -23.80 1.63
N THR A 241 9.88 -23.30 2.82
CA THR A 241 8.99 -24.05 3.73
C THR A 241 7.52 -23.94 3.35
N LEU A 242 7.17 -23.07 2.42
CA LEU A 242 5.81 -22.92 1.92
C LEU A 242 5.54 -23.99 0.85
N ASP A 243 4.64 -24.91 1.13
CA ASP A 243 4.30 -26.04 0.25
C ASP A 243 2.79 -26.12 0.00
N PRO A 244 2.25 -25.30 -0.92
CA PRO A 244 0.83 -25.36 -1.26
C PRO A 244 0.43 -26.68 -1.91
N ALA A 245 1.37 -27.37 -2.61
CA ALA A 245 1.12 -28.69 -3.20
C ALA A 245 1.04 -29.80 -2.13
N GLY A 246 1.82 -29.68 -1.05
CA GLY A 246 1.78 -30.56 0.12
C GLY A 246 0.65 -30.24 1.10
N GLY A 247 -0.23 -29.29 0.76
CA GLY A 247 -1.44 -29.00 1.52
C GLY A 247 -1.35 -27.79 2.45
N ASP A 248 -0.24 -27.04 2.44
CA ASP A 248 -0.17 -25.77 3.18
C ASP A 248 -1.23 -24.78 2.68
N ARG A 249 -1.94 -24.15 3.61
CA ARG A 249 -2.95 -23.13 3.36
C ARG A 249 -2.36 -21.77 3.69
N ILE A 250 -1.81 -21.12 2.67
CA ILE A 250 -0.97 -19.94 2.86
C ILE A 250 -1.83 -18.67 2.98
N VAL A 251 -1.57 -17.91 4.03
CA VAL A 251 -2.11 -16.56 4.25
C VAL A 251 -0.94 -15.58 4.21
N ALA A 252 -1.07 -14.50 3.44
CA ALA A 252 -0.05 -13.46 3.35
C ALA A 252 -0.41 -12.22 4.18
N TYR A 253 0.61 -11.57 4.69
CA TYR A 253 0.63 -10.17 5.02
C TYR A 253 1.69 -9.48 4.16
N VAL A 254 1.37 -8.34 3.56
CA VAL A 254 2.31 -7.54 2.76
C VAL A 254 2.23 -6.08 3.20
N GLY A 255 3.34 -5.52 3.70
CA GLY A 255 3.38 -4.11 4.10
C GLY A 255 4.52 -3.75 5.05
N LYS A 256 4.63 -2.47 5.39
CA LYS A 256 5.59 -2.00 6.41
C LYS A 256 5.29 -2.65 7.76
N LEU A 257 6.35 -3.07 8.47
CA LEU A 257 6.25 -3.59 9.82
C LEU A 257 6.35 -2.44 10.83
N ILE A 258 5.23 -1.76 11.00
CA ILE A 258 5.01 -0.67 11.96
C ILE A 258 3.69 -0.90 12.71
N VAL A 259 3.55 -0.37 13.90
CA VAL A 259 2.39 -0.60 14.77
C VAL A 259 1.07 -0.27 14.07
N SER A 260 1.01 0.83 13.33
CA SER A 260 -0.22 1.27 12.65
C SER A 260 -0.73 0.28 11.58
N LYS A 261 0.10 -0.67 11.14
CA LYS A 261 -0.28 -1.73 10.19
C LYS A 261 -0.89 -2.97 10.85
N GLY A 262 -0.91 -3.05 12.20
CA GLY A 262 -1.68 -4.03 12.97
C GLY A 262 -1.25 -5.48 12.83
N VAL A 263 0.01 -5.75 12.47
CA VAL A 263 0.54 -7.12 12.28
C VAL A 263 0.47 -7.92 13.59
N ASP A 264 0.59 -7.25 14.73
CA ASP A 264 0.42 -7.80 16.06
C ASP A 264 -0.98 -8.42 16.27
N LEU A 265 -2.05 -7.81 15.73
CA LEU A 265 -3.40 -8.35 15.79
C LEU A 265 -3.52 -9.65 14.98
N LEU A 266 -2.88 -9.72 13.82
CA LEU A 266 -2.84 -10.93 13.00
C LEU A 266 -2.04 -12.04 13.69
N LEU A 267 -0.88 -11.72 14.28
CA LEU A 267 -0.09 -12.69 15.06
C LEU A 267 -0.84 -13.18 16.30
N ALA A 268 -1.61 -12.29 16.96
CA ALA A 268 -2.46 -12.68 18.09
C ALA A 268 -3.64 -13.58 17.67
N ALA A 269 -4.16 -13.40 16.47
CA ALA A 269 -5.22 -14.26 15.91
C ALA A 269 -4.69 -15.65 15.48
N TRP A 270 -3.40 -15.76 15.20
CA TRP A 270 -2.81 -16.93 14.56
C TRP A 270 -2.94 -18.24 15.36
N PRO A 271 -2.79 -18.28 16.71
CA PRO A 271 -3.07 -19.48 17.49
C PRO A 271 -4.51 -20.01 17.35
N LEU A 272 -5.49 -19.11 17.18
CA LEU A 272 -6.89 -19.48 16.97
C LEU A 272 -7.09 -20.08 15.57
N VAL A 273 -6.42 -19.51 14.56
CA VAL A 273 -6.47 -20.01 13.18
C VAL A 273 -5.84 -21.41 13.09
N VAL A 274 -4.62 -21.60 13.58
CA VAL A 274 -3.91 -22.89 13.51
C VAL A 274 -4.60 -23.98 14.34
N SER A 275 -5.23 -23.62 15.47
CA SER A 275 -6.06 -24.55 16.22
C SER A 275 -7.23 -25.11 15.42
N ALA A 276 -7.79 -24.31 14.51
CA ALA A 276 -8.94 -24.69 13.69
C ALA A 276 -8.54 -25.26 12.31
N VAL A 277 -7.40 -24.82 11.77
CA VAL A 277 -6.84 -25.20 10.46
C VAL A 277 -5.33 -25.44 10.66
N PRO A 278 -4.90 -26.64 11.04
CA PRO A 278 -3.49 -26.94 11.33
C PRO A 278 -2.55 -26.77 10.13
N GLU A 279 -3.07 -26.82 8.91
CA GLU A 279 -2.33 -26.63 7.65
C GLU A 279 -2.07 -25.16 7.34
N ALA A 280 -2.66 -24.22 8.10
CA ALA A 280 -2.49 -22.79 7.87
C ALA A 280 -1.04 -22.35 8.07
N ARG A 281 -0.52 -21.56 7.13
CA ARG A 281 0.80 -20.94 7.13
C ARG A 281 0.68 -19.42 6.97
N LEU A 282 1.35 -18.66 7.80
CA LEU A 282 1.41 -17.19 7.69
C LEU A 282 2.76 -16.78 7.09
N CYS A 283 2.69 -16.10 5.95
CA CYS A 283 3.84 -15.49 5.28
C CYS A 283 3.78 -13.97 5.52
N VAL A 284 4.72 -13.43 6.30
CA VAL A 284 4.82 -11.99 6.62
C VAL A 284 5.88 -11.37 5.75
N VAL A 285 5.44 -10.59 4.76
CA VAL A 285 6.31 -9.84 3.84
C VAL A 285 6.39 -8.39 4.30
N GLY A 286 7.59 -7.91 4.56
CA GLY A 286 7.80 -6.52 4.90
C GLY A 286 8.98 -6.26 5.80
N PHE A 287 9.19 -4.99 6.06
CA PHE A 287 10.28 -4.48 6.89
C PHE A 287 9.80 -3.25 7.67
N GLY A 288 10.50 -2.87 8.71
CA GLY A 288 10.16 -1.69 9.50
C GLY A 288 10.66 -1.79 10.94
N THR A 289 10.55 -0.69 11.66
CA THR A 289 11.06 -0.52 13.03
C THR A 289 10.38 -1.44 14.06
N TYR A 290 9.21 -1.97 13.75
CA TYR A 290 8.48 -2.89 14.61
C TYR A 290 8.86 -4.38 14.40
N ARG A 291 9.76 -4.69 13.43
CA ARG A 291 10.13 -6.07 13.07
C ARG A 291 10.64 -6.90 14.24
N ASP A 292 11.53 -6.33 15.06
CA ASP A 292 12.12 -7.05 16.20
C ASP A 292 11.08 -7.38 17.27
N ALA A 293 10.15 -6.46 17.52
CA ALA A 293 9.05 -6.68 18.46
C ALA A 293 8.11 -7.80 17.97
N LEU A 294 7.84 -7.87 16.68
CA LEU A 294 7.05 -8.97 16.08
C LEU A 294 7.80 -10.31 16.19
N GLY A 295 9.12 -10.32 16.05
CA GLY A 295 9.96 -11.49 16.34
C GLY A 295 9.87 -11.93 17.79
N GLY A 296 9.91 -10.97 18.70
CA GLY A 296 9.67 -11.18 20.14
C GLY A 296 8.28 -11.74 20.42
N PHE A 297 7.25 -11.26 19.70
CA PHE A 297 5.88 -11.76 19.79
C PHE A 297 5.79 -13.24 19.39
N VAL A 298 6.35 -13.62 18.25
CA VAL A 298 6.39 -15.02 17.79
C VAL A 298 7.16 -15.90 18.76
N SER A 299 8.28 -15.38 19.33
CA SER A 299 9.05 -16.08 20.34
C SER A 299 8.26 -16.29 21.65
N ALA A 300 7.44 -15.31 22.05
CA ALA A 300 6.54 -15.44 23.20
C ALA A 300 5.45 -16.49 22.94
N LEU A 301 4.86 -16.52 21.75
CA LEU A 301 3.93 -17.57 21.33
C LEU A 301 4.59 -18.97 21.40
N ALA A 302 5.82 -19.09 20.88
CA ALA A 302 6.55 -20.38 20.90
C ALA A 302 6.77 -20.93 22.32
N ARG A 303 6.90 -20.05 23.32
CA ARG A 303 7.04 -20.41 24.73
C ARG A 303 5.71 -20.44 25.49
N ALA A 304 4.60 -20.16 24.83
CA ALA A 304 3.28 -19.99 25.46
C ALA A 304 3.31 -18.96 26.62
N ASP A 305 4.08 -17.89 26.45
CA ASP A 305 4.37 -16.86 27.46
C ASP A 305 3.41 -15.67 27.32
N LEU A 306 2.26 -15.74 28.03
CA LEU A 306 1.24 -14.70 27.99
C LEU A 306 1.72 -13.35 28.55
N GLU A 307 2.58 -13.38 29.57
CA GLU A 307 3.08 -12.14 30.18
C GLU A 307 4.02 -11.40 29.23
N ALA A 308 4.84 -12.11 28.47
CA ALA A 308 5.65 -11.48 27.43
C ALA A 308 4.77 -10.85 26.32
N LEU A 309 3.65 -11.48 25.95
CA LEU A 309 2.69 -10.89 25.00
C LEU A 309 2.04 -9.61 25.57
N ARG A 310 1.64 -9.63 26.83
CA ARG A 310 1.10 -8.44 27.52
C ARG A 310 2.12 -7.32 27.66
N GLU A 311 3.39 -7.65 27.89
CA GLU A 311 4.45 -6.65 27.93
C GLU A 311 4.63 -5.95 26.58
N ILE A 312 4.57 -6.70 25.48
CA ILE A 312 4.58 -6.13 24.12
C ILE A 312 3.39 -5.19 23.94
N ALA A 313 2.18 -5.59 24.37
CA ALA A 313 0.99 -4.75 24.28
C ALA A 313 1.14 -3.44 25.08
N ARG A 314 1.66 -3.51 26.31
CA ARG A 314 1.89 -2.34 27.18
C ARG A 314 2.95 -1.38 26.64
N ARG A 315 4.06 -1.89 26.13
CA ARG A 315 5.13 -1.05 25.56
C ARG A 315 4.70 -0.40 24.23
N GLY A 316 3.91 -1.11 23.47
CA GLY A 316 3.25 -0.60 22.27
C GLY A 316 4.19 0.15 21.34
N ARG A 317 3.87 1.42 21.06
CA ARG A 317 4.63 2.24 20.11
C ARG A 317 6.08 2.53 20.49
N GLN A 318 6.48 2.37 21.75
CA GLN A 318 7.90 2.45 22.13
C GLN A 318 8.75 1.40 21.41
N LEU A 319 8.16 0.26 21.04
CA LEU A 319 8.85 -0.81 20.34
C LEU A 319 9.22 -0.49 18.90
N GLU A 320 8.66 0.57 18.34
CA GLU A 320 9.03 1.11 17.01
C GLU A 320 9.79 2.46 17.12
N GLY A 321 10.21 2.86 18.33
CA GLY A 321 10.86 4.16 18.57
C GLY A 321 9.89 5.33 18.71
N GLY A 322 8.58 5.07 18.79
CA GLY A 322 7.55 6.07 19.00
C GLY A 322 7.33 6.44 20.47
N PRO A 323 6.40 7.38 20.76
CA PRO A 323 6.01 7.72 22.12
C PRO A 323 5.37 6.54 22.85
N ALA A 324 5.34 6.58 24.19
CA ALA A 324 4.62 5.59 24.98
C ALA A 324 3.14 5.53 24.56
N GLY A 325 2.61 4.32 24.36
CA GLY A 325 1.22 4.12 23.98
C GLY A 325 0.90 2.64 23.85
N GLU A 326 -0.04 2.18 24.66
CA GLU A 326 -0.48 0.80 24.69
C GLU A 326 -1.20 0.40 23.39
N LEU A 327 -1.04 -0.85 22.97
CA LEU A 327 -1.79 -1.45 21.87
C LEU A 327 -3.15 -1.94 22.37
N HIS A 328 -4.10 -1.00 22.50
CA HIS A 328 -5.38 -1.22 23.18
C HIS A 328 -6.19 -2.42 22.65
N TYR A 329 -6.18 -2.68 21.35
CA TYR A 329 -6.92 -3.82 20.78
C TYR A 329 -6.27 -5.15 21.13
N LEU A 330 -4.93 -5.20 21.10
CA LEU A 330 -4.17 -6.37 21.51
C LEU A 330 -4.32 -6.63 23.03
N ALA A 331 -4.19 -5.58 23.84
CA ALA A 331 -4.38 -5.66 25.30
C ALA A 331 -5.79 -6.16 25.64
N ALA A 332 -6.82 -5.56 25.04
CA ALA A 332 -8.21 -5.97 25.26
C ALA A 332 -8.45 -7.46 24.91
N PHE A 333 -7.84 -7.97 23.84
CA PHE A 333 -7.91 -9.40 23.51
C PHE A 333 -7.24 -10.28 24.57
N LEU A 334 -5.99 -9.96 24.94
CA LEU A 334 -5.20 -10.76 25.89
C LEU A 334 -5.82 -10.78 27.30
N ASP A 335 -6.39 -9.67 27.73
CA ASP A 335 -7.04 -9.52 29.04
C ASP A 335 -8.46 -10.12 29.05
N GLY A 336 -9.12 -10.14 27.90
CA GLY A 336 -10.44 -10.75 27.71
C GLY A 336 -10.41 -12.29 27.65
N LEU A 337 -9.24 -12.94 27.68
CA LEU A 337 -9.11 -14.39 27.67
C LEU A 337 -9.57 -14.98 29.01
N THR A 338 -10.76 -15.62 29.03
CA THR A 338 -11.19 -16.44 30.20
C THR A 338 -10.20 -17.57 30.45
N ALA A 339 -10.20 -18.14 31.65
CA ALA A 339 -9.28 -19.22 32.02
C ALA A 339 -9.27 -20.37 30.99
N GLN A 340 -10.44 -20.81 30.55
CA GLN A 340 -10.58 -21.87 29.54
C GLN A 340 -10.05 -21.47 28.18
N ARG A 341 -10.38 -20.25 27.70
CA ARG A 341 -9.89 -19.73 26.40
C ARG A 341 -8.39 -19.51 26.43
N ARG A 342 -7.86 -19.01 27.54
CA ARG A 342 -6.42 -18.82 27.76
C ARG A 342 -5.66 -20.14 27.65
N GLU A 343 -6.13 -21.18 28.34
CA GLU A 343 -5.51 -22.51 28.26
C GLU A 343 -5.50 -23.04 26.82
N ALA A 344 -6.63 -22.95 26.11
CA ALA A 344 -6.73 -23.39 24.72
C ALA A 344 -5.81 -22.58 23.80
N TYR A 345 -5.75 -21.25 23.98
CA TYR A 345 -4.90 -20.34 23.24
C TYR A 345 -3.42 -20.67 23.42
N LEU A 346 -2.96 -20.81 24.66
CA LEU A 346 -1.58 -21.13 24.98
C LEU A 346 -1.17 -22.54 24.53
N ARG A 347 -2.10 -23.50 24.51
CA ARG A 347 -1.85 -24.85 23.99
C ARG A 347 -1.55 -24.85 22.48
N SER A 348 -2.22 -23.99 21.71
CA SER A 348 -2.02 -23.89 20.25
C SER A 348 -0.88 -22.93 19.86
N ALA A 349 -0.45 -22.04 20.76
CA ALA A 349 0.50 -20.99 20.47
C ALA A 349 1.87 -21.48 19.95
N PRO A 350 2.51 -22.55 20.49
CA PRO A 350 3.78 -23.05 19.96
C PRO A 350 3.66 -23.59 18.53
N ALA A 351 2.59 -24.31 18.21
CA ALA A 351 2.34 -24.80 16.87
C ALA A 351 2.09 -23.64 15.90
N ALA A 352 1.36 -22.60 16.33
CA ALA A 352 1.12 -21.41 15.55
C ALA A 352 2.41 -20.62 15.27
N ALA A 353 3.28 -20.46 16.27
CA ALA A 353 4.57 -19.81 16.09
C ALA A 353 5.45 -20.49 15.03
N ALA A 354 5.46 -21.82 15.00
CA ALA A 354 6.19 -22.63 14.02
C ALA A 354 5.61 -22.51 12.58
N ARG A 355 4.43 -21.91 12.44
CA ARG A 355 3.72 -21.72 11.16
C ARG A 355 3.79 -20.26 10.66
N VAL A 356 4.63 -19.41 11.25
CA VAL A 356 4.88 -18.03 10.82
C VAL A 356 6.24 -17.95 10.13
N ALA A 357 6.26 -17.42 8.93
CA ALA A 357 7.47 -17.17 8.14
C ALA A 357 7.61 -15.66 7.86
N PHE A 358 8.74 -15.07 8.23
CA PHE A 358 9.10 -13.71 7.82
C PHE A 358 10.02 -13.79 6.61
N THR A 359 9.72 -13.00 5.58
CA THR A 359 10.54 -12.96 4.36
C THR A 359 11.38 -11.70 4.25
N GLY A 360 11.19 -10.75 5.17
CA GLY A 360 11.76 -9.43 5.01
C GLY A 360 11.14 -8.67 3.84
N ARG A 361 11.85 -7.65 3.35
CA ARG A 361 11.45 -6.89 2.17
C ARG A 361 11.54 -7.77 0.92
N LEU A 362 10.45 -7.84 0.17
CA LEU A 362 10.43 -8.30 -1.20
C LEU A 362 10.21 -7.10 -2.12
N GLU A 363 10.79 -7.10 -3.30
CA GLU A 363 10.48 -6.10 -4.31
C GLU A 363 9.06 -6.31 -4.84
N HIS A 364 8.42 -5.23 -5.29
CA HIS A 364 7.04 -5.30 -5.79
C HIS A 364 6.89 -6.31 -6.94
N SER A 365 7.89 -6.41 -7.81
CA SER A 365 7.97 -7.38 -8.91
C SER A 365 8.10 -8.85 -8.47
N ASP A 366 8.36 -9.11 -7.19
CA ASP A 366 8.44 -10.46 -6.62
C ASP A 366 7.07 -10.94 -6.07
N LEU A 367 6.18 -10.01 -5.69
CA LEU A 367 4.86 -10.36 -5.15
C LEU A 367 4.01 -11.22 -6.10
N PRO A 368 4.04 -11.04 -7.44
CA PRO A 368 3.37 -11.93 -8.39
C PRO A 368 3.87 -13.39 -8.38
N LEU A 369 5.01 -13.67 -7.73
CA LEU A 369 5.50 -15.04 -7.53
C LEU A 369 4.97 -15.68 -6.23
N LEU A 370 4.56 -14.85 -5.26
CA LEU A 370 4.08 -15.29 -3.95
C LEU A 370 2.55 -15.30 -3.87
N LEU A 371 1.88 -14.21 -4.23
CA LEU A 371 0.44 -14.03 -3.97
C LEU A 371 -0.45 -15.07 -4.64
N PRO A 372 -0.15 -15.59 -5.85
CA PRO A 372 -0.94 -16.70 -6.42
C PRO A 372 -0.89 -17.99 -5.61
N ALA A 373 0.10 -18.15 -4.71
CA ALA A 373 0.17 -19.29 -3.80
C ALA A 373 -0.70 -19.12 -2.54
N CYS A 374 -1.20 -17.91 -2.31
CA CYS A 374 -1.94 -17.58 -1.09
C CYS A 374 -3.44 -17.78 -1.27
N GLU A 375 -4.09 -18.38 -0.28
CA GLU A 375 -5.55 -18.47 -0.24
C GLU A 375 -6.20 -17.21 0.31
N GLY A 376 -5.48 -16.46 1.13
CA GLY A 376 -5.92 -15.20 1.68
C GLY A 376 -4.78 -14.24 1.94
N GLN A 377 -5.13 -12.96 2.06
CA GLN A 377 -4.24 -11.91 2.50
C GLN A 377 -4.94 -11.06 3.56
N VAL A 378 -4.22 -10.68 4.61
CA VAL A 378 -4.77 -9.84 5.68
C VAL A 378 -4.16 -8.46 5.64
N VAL A 379 -5.02 -7.43 5.71
CA VAL A 379 -4.62 -6.01 5.82
C VAL A 379 -5.18 -5.44 7.12
N PRO A 380 -4.50 -5.69 8.26
CA PRO A 380 -5.05 -5.42 9.59
C PRO A 380 -4.77 -3.99 10.08
N SER A 381 -4.55 -3.05 9.17
CA SER A 381 -4.21 -1.65 9.51
C SER A 381 -5.16 -1.06 10.55
N THR A 382 -4.59 -0.47 11.60
CA THR A 382 -5.33 0.23 12.66
C THR A 382 -5.44 1.72 12.40
N PHE A 383 -4.65 2.25 11.46
CA PHE A 383 -4.64 3.64 11.02
C PHE A 383 -5.25 3.78 9.62
N PRO A 384 -5.89 4.92 9.30
CA PRO A 384 -6.50 5.14 8.00
C PRO A 384 -5.54 4.94 6.81
N GLU A 385 -6.02 4.22 5.80
CA GLU A 385 -5.34 3.97 4.54
C GLU A 385 -6.00 4.78 3.42
N ALA A 386 -5.20 5.41 2.57
CA ALA A 386 -5.71 6.18 1.45
C ALA A 386 -6.40 5.30 0.39
N PHE A 387 -5.98 4.04 0.28
CA PHE A 387 -6.52 3.03 -0.63
C PHE A 387 -6.33 1.65 0.00
N GLY A 388 -5.78 0.70 -0.66
CA GLY A 388 -5.52 -0.67 -0.23
C GLY A 388 -4.96 -1.47 -1.40
N MET A 389 -3.85 -0.97 -2.01
CA MET A 389 -3.23 -1.61 -3.18
C MET A 389 -3.03 -3.11 -2.97
N VAL A 390 -2.46 -3.48 -1.84
CA VAL A 390 -2.15 -4.88 -1.54
C VAL A 390 -3.38 -5.79 -1.50
N ALA A 391 -4.55 -5.26 -1.10
CA ALA A 391 -5.82 -6.01 -1.15
C ALA A 391 -6.30 -6.20 -2.60
N ALA A 392 -6.13 -5.18 -3.45
CA ALA A 392 -6.46 -5.27 -4.87
C ALA A 392 -5.51 -6.23 -5.61
N GLU A 393 -4.21 -6.19 -5.32
CA GLU A 393 -3.19 -7.11 -5.86
C GLU A 393 -3.46 -8.57 -5.48
N ALA A 394 -3.80 -8.81 -4.21
CA ALA A 394 -4.18 -10.15 -3.75
C ALA A 394 -5.43 -10.66 -4.48
N ALA A 395 -6.46 -9.81 -4.59
CA ALA A 395 -7.67 -10.15 -5.34
C ALA A 395 -7.38 -10.43 -6.82
N CYS A 396 -6.51 -9.66 -7.47
CA CYS A 396 -6.05 -9.96 -8.83
C CYS A 396 -5.43 -11.34 -8.95
N CYS A 397 -4.70 -11.81 -7.93
CA CYS A 397 -4.11 -13.15 -7.87
C CYS A 397 -5.10 -14.24 -7.44
N GLY A 398 -6.33 -13.88 -7.09
CA GLY A 398 -7.36 -14.82 -6.61
C GLY A 398 -7.31 -15.13 -5.11
N ALA A 399 -6.40 -14.50 -4.35
CA ALA A 399 -6.39 -14.58 -2.88
C ALA A 399 -7.51 -13.72 -2.28
N LEU A 400 -8.17 -14.22 -1.22
CA LEU A 400 -9.24 -13.49 -0.55
C LEU A 400 -8.65 -12.36 0.33
N PRO A 401 -8.91 -11.08 0.04
CA PRO A 401 -8.41 -10.00 0.88
C PRO A 401 -9.31 -9.82 2.12
N LEU A 402 -8.76 -10.07 3.30
CA LEU A 402 -9.40 -9.75 4.58
C LEU A 402 -8.85 -8.42 5.10
N SER A 403 -9.63 -7.36 5.04
CA SER A 403 -9.19 -6.01 5.38
C SER A 403 -9.94 -5.42 6.56
N ALA A 404 -9.29 -4.53 7.29
CA ALA A 404 -9.95 -3.71 8.32
C ALA A 404 -11.03 -2.81 7.68
N SER A 405 -12.23 -2.79 8.25
CA SER A 405 -13.41 -2.09 7.70
C SER A 405 -13.39 -0.59 8.02
N HIS A 406 -12.40 0.12 7.50
CA HIS A 406 -12.34 1.59 7.62
C HIS A 406 -11.57 2.20 6.44
N SER A 407 -11.74 3.51 6.24
CA SER A 407 -11.01 4.33 5.27
C SER A 407 -11.02 3.75 3.84
N GLY A 408 -10.00 3.97 3.06
CA GLY A 408 -9.87 3.42 1.70
C GLY A 408 -9.89 1.89 1.63
N LEU A 409 -9.49 1.19 2.71
CA LEU A 409 -9.58 -0.27 2.78
C LEU A 409 -11.04 -0.76 2.70
N ALA A 410 -11.94 -0.11 3.44
CA ALA A 410 -13.37 -0.46 3.40
C ALA A 410 -13.95 -0.26 1.99
N GLU A 411 -13.53 0.78 1.28
CA GLU A 411 -14.00 1.07 -0.08
C GLU A 411 -13.53 0.03 -1.09
N VAL A 412 -12.24 -0.34 -1.07
CA VAL A 412 -11.69 -1.39 -1.92
C VAL A 412 -12.35 -2.72 -1.64
N THR A 413 -12.47 -3.07 -0.36
CA THR A 413 -13.08 -4.34 0.05
C THR A 413 -14.56 -4.42 -0.33
N ALA A 414 -15.33 -3.33 -0.12
CA ALA A 414 -16.73 -3.28 -0.53
C ALA A 414 -16.91 -3.40 -2.06
N ALA A 415 -16.01 -2.76 -2.83
CA ALA A 415 -16.03 -2.86 -4.28
C ALA A 415 -15.78 -4.30 -4.77
N LEU A 416 -14.82 -5.00 -4.17
CA LEU A 416 -14.50 -6.40 -4.46
C LEU A 416 -15.60 -7.36 -3.96
N ALA A 417 -16.14 -7.11 -2.77
CA ALA A 417 -17.16 -7.94 -2.14
C ALA A 417 -18.44 -8.03 -2.95
N GLY A 418 -18.73 -7.03 -3.80
CA GLY A 418 -19.86 -7.06 -4.72
C GLY A 418 -19.80 -8.18 -5.77
N SER A 419 -18.62 -8.72 -6.05
CA SER A 419 -18.40 -9.75 -7.08
C SER A 419 -18.55 -11.19 -6.58
N VAL A 420 -18.64 -11.40 -5.26
CA VAL A 420 -18.68 -12.74 -4.65
C VAL A 420 -20.00 -13.03 -3.96
N GLU A 421 -20.26 -14.31 -3.69
CA GLU A 421 -21.44 -14.80 -2.96
C GLU A 421 -21.54 -14.16 -1.55
N PRO A 422 -22.77 -13.96 -1.01
CA PRO A 422 -22.96 -13.26 0.28
C PRO A 422 -22.17 -13.85 1.45
N GLU A 423 -22.05 -15.18 1.52
CA GLU A 423 -21.30 -15.90 2.54
C GLU A 423 -19.81 -15.53 2.50
N ILE A 424 -19.23 -15.47 1.30
CA ILE A 424 -17.82 -15.10 1.08
C ILE A 424 -17.61 -13.62 1.31
N ARG A 425 -18.58 -12.78 0.92
CA ARG A 425 -18.54 -11.33 1.16
C ARG A 425 -18.30 -11.00 2.63
N SER A 426 -18.97 -11.74 3.52
CA SER A 426 -18.82 -11.55 4.97
C SER A 426 -17.42 -11.85 5.51
N LEU A 427 -16.60 -12.59 4.74
CA LEU A 427 -15.23 -12.97 5.12
C LEU A 427 -14.17 -11.95 4.71
N LEU A 428 -14.51 -10.96 3.88
CA LEU A 428 -13.53 -10.05 3.31
C LEU A 428 -13.21 -8.83 4.20
N SER A 429 -13.93 -8.63 5.29
CA SER A 429 -13.69 -7.51 6.19
C SER A 429 -13.94 -7.85 7.65
N PHE A 430 -13.27 -7.12 8.54
CA PHE A 430 -13.45 -7.18 9.99
C PHE A 430 -13.49 -5.78 10.59
N GLN A 431 -14.12 -5.63 11.75
CA GLN A 431 -14.24 -4.35 12.44
C GLN A 431 -12.99 -4.05 13.26
N ARG A 432 -12.51 -2.81 13.17
CA ARG A 432 -11.45 -2.30 14.03
C ARG A 432 -12.00 -2.08 15.45
N GLY A 433 -11.39 -2.70 16.44
CA GLY A 433 -11.83 -2.57 17.83
C GLY A 433 -11.32 -3.70 18.73
N PRO A 434 -11.81 -3.78 19.97
CA PRO A 434 -11.42 -4.83 20.92
C PRO A 434 -11.69 -6.26 20.45
N GLY A 435 -12.64 -6.46 19.54
CA GLY A 435 -12.96 -7.75 18.92
C GLY A 435 -12.12 -8.11 17.70
N ALA A 436 -11.25 -7.23 17.21
CA ALA A 436 -10.55 -7.39 15.92
C ALA A 436 -9.76 -8.71 15.81
N VAL A 437 -9.05 -9.11 16.86
CA VAL A 437 -8.27 -10.37 16.87
C VAL A 437 -9.18 -11.57 16.67
N GLN A 438 -10.31 -11.60 17.36
CA GLN A 438 -11.28 -12.69 17.26
C GLN A 438 -11.92 -12.73 15.86
N GLU A 439 -12.33 -11.57 15.33
CA GLU A 439 -12.90 -11.49 13.99
C GLU A 439 -11.91 -11.89 12.90
N ILE A 440 -10.65 -11.46 12.98
CA ILE A 440 -9.60 -11.88 12.06
C ILE A 440 -9.50 -13.41 12.04
N ALA A 441 -9.44 -14.03 13.22
CA ALA A 441 -9.37 -15.50 13.32
C ALA A 441 -10.59 -16.19 12.70
N GLU A 442 -11.80 -15.77 13.05
CA GLU A 442 -13.06 -16.33 12.55
C GLU A 442 -13.18 -16.22 11.03
N LYS A 443 -12.89 -15.03 10.48
CA LYS A 443 -12.94 -14.78 9.05
C LYS A 443 -11.90 -15.61 8.28
N LEU A 444 -10.67 -15.70 8.79
CA LEU A 444 -9.63 -16.54 8.19
C LEU A 444 -10.00 -18.01 8.23
N VAL A 445 -10.49 -18.52 9.36
CA VAL A 445 -10.96 -19.91 9.46
C VAL A 445 -12.08 -20.16 8.46
N GLY A 446 -13.03 -19.24 8.35
CA GLY A 446 -14.11 -19.33 7.36
C GLY A 446 -13.56 -19.38 5.92
N ALA A 447 -12.64 -18.48 5.57
CA ALA A 447 -12.01 -18.43 4.25
C ALA A 447 -11.21 -19.70 3.93
N LEU A 448 -10.40 -20.15 4.89
CA LEU A 448 -9.58 -21.36 4.72
C LEU A 448 -10.40 -22.66 4.68
N ARG A 449 -11.62 -22.69 5.20
CA ARG A 449 -12.53 -23.84 5.16
C ARG A 449 -13.50 -23.85 3.99
N LEU A 450 -13.44 -22.88 3.10
CA LEU A 450 -14.26 -22.89 1.88
C LEU A 450 -14.02 -24.18 1.08
N ALA A 451 -15.08 -24.77 0.58
CA ALA A 451 -14.99 -25.90 -0.33
C ALA A 451 -14.18 -25.50 -1.59
N PRO A 452 -13.38 -26.41 -2.18
CA PRO A 452 -12.51 -26.08 -3.32
C PRO A 452 -13.25 -25.36 -4.46
N GLY A 453 -14.47 -25.81 -4.80
CA GLY A 453 -15.28 -25.16 -5.83
C GLY A 453 -15.77 -23.76 -5.47
N GLN A 454 -16.11 -23.49 -4.20
CA GLN A 454 -16.50 -22.15 -3.75
C GLN A 454 -15.30 -21.20 -3.80
N ARG A 455 -14.15 -21.67 -3.34
CA ARG A 455 -12.90 -20.89 -3.39
C ARG A 455 -12.49 -20.55 -4.82
N ALA A 456 -12.53 -21.52 -5.74
CA ALA A 456 -12.20 -21.30 -7.14
C ALA A 456 -13.10 -20.25 -7.78
N ARG A 457 -14.43 -20.31 -7.56
CA ARG A 457 -15.36 -19.28 -8.06
C ARG A 457 -15.10 -17.93 -7.45
N ALA A 458 -14.83 -17.85 -6.14
CA ALA A 458 -14.51 -16.59 -5.47
C ALA A 458 -13.21 -15.97 -6.03
N ALA A 459 -12.17 -16.78 -6.18
CA ALA A 459 -10.88 -16.35 -6.75
C ALA A 459 -11.06 -15.80 -8.17
N GLN A 460 -11.83 -16.49 -9.01
CA GLN A 460 -12.13 -16.05 -10.37
C GLN A 460 -12.90 -14.71 -10.39
N SER A 461 -13.94 -14.59 -9.56
CA SER A 461 -14.77 -13.39 -9.49
C SER A 461 -13.99 -12.19 -8.95
N LEU A 462 -13.20 -12.37 -7.88
CA LEU A 462 -12.34 -11.33 -7.31
C LEU A 462 -11.29 -10.87 -8.32
N SER A 463 -10.61 -11.81 -8.99
CA SER A 463 -9.61 -11.49 -10.00
C SER A 463 -10.22 -10.70 -11.17
N ALA A 464 -11.35 -11.14 -11.70
CA ALA A 464 -12.03 -10.45 -12.80
C ALA A 464 -12.44 -9.03 -12.39
N GLU A 465 -13.01 -8.85 -11.20
CA GLU A 465 -13.45 -7.54 -10.72
C GLU A 465 -12.28 -6.59 -10.42
N ALA A 466 -11.19 -7.10 -9.80
CA ALA A 466 -10.00 -6.31 -9.52
C ALA A 466 -9.31 -5.86 -10.83
N ARG A 467 -9.17 -6.77 -11.80
CA ARG A 467 -8.64 -6.45 -13.13
C ARG A 467 -9.45 -5.36 -13.84
N ARG A 468 -10.78 -5.47 -13.81
CA ARG A 468 -11.69 -4.51 -14.41
C ARG A 468 -11.59 -3.11 -13.81
N ARG A 469 -11.36 -3.01 -12.48
CA ARG A 469 -11.38 -1.74 -11.74
C ARG A 469 -10.04 -1.03 -11.68
N TYR A 470 -8.94 -1.79 -11.63
CA TYR A 470 -7.64 -1.29 -11.18
C TYR A 470 -6.53 -1.46 -12.24
N GLY A 471 -6.86 -1.65 -13.52
CA GLY A 471 -5.86 -1.68 -14.59
C GLY A 471 -5.16 -0.32 -14.75
N TRP A 472 -3.84 -0.33 -14.93
CA TRP A 472 -3.03 0.88 -15.05
C TRP A 472 -3.37 1.77 -16.25
N GLU A 473 -3.87 1.20 -17.36
CA GLU A 473 -4.28 1.97 -18.54
C GLU A 473 -5.38 2.97 -18.19
N SER A 474 -6.42 2.51 -17.49
CA SER A 474 -7.52 3.37 -17.05
C SER A 474 -7.07 4.45 -16.07
N VAL A 475 -6.09 4.14 -15.21
CA VAL A 475 -5.48 5.13 -14.29
C VAL A 475 -4.71 6.19 -15.07
N ALA A 476 -3.93 5.80 -16.08
CA ALA A 476 -3.16 6.71 -16.92
C ALA A 476 -4.08 7.68 -17.69
N GLU A 477 -5.13 7.15 -18.33
CA GLU A 477 -6.15 7.96 -19.01
C GLU A 477 -6.84 8.94 -18.05
N GLY A 478 -7.15 8.48 -16.82
CA GLY A 478 -7.76 9.30 -15.78
C GLY A 478 -6.87 10.46 -15.33
N VAL A 479 -5.57 10.24 -15.18
CA VAL A 479 -4.60 11.30 -14.84
C VAL A 479 -4.53 12.36 -15.95
N ILE A 480 -4.47 11.95 -17.21
CA ILE A 480 -4.46 12.86 -18.36
C ILE A 480 -5.76 13.67 -18.43
N ALA A 481 -6.91 13.00 -18.28
CA ALA A 481 -8.21 13.67 -18.27
C ALA A 481 -8.31 14.71 -17.13
N ALA A 482 -7.81 14.38 -15.93
CA ALA A 482 -7.80 15.31 -14.80
C ALA A 482 -6.89 16.51 -15.07
N ALA A 483 -5.70 16.31 -15.64
CA ALA A 483 -4.79 17.40 -15.99
C ALA A 483 -5.38 18.35 -17.03
N GLN A 484 -6.13 17.81 -18.00
CA GLN A 484 -6.83 18.58 -19.04
C GLN A 484 -8.15 19.20 -18.56
N GLY A 485 -8.55 19.02 -17.28
CA GLY A 485 -9.81 19.53 -16.75
C GLY A 485 -11.06 18.78 -17.24
N ARG A 486 -10.94 17.64 -17.91
CA ARG A 486 -12.04 16.79 -18.39
C ARG A 486 -12.67 15.97 -17.25
N LEU A 487 -13.04 16.64 -16.16
CA LEU A 487 -13.47 16.04 -14.91
C LEU A 487 -14.82 15.30 -15.02
N GLN A 488 -15.64 15.60 -16.00
CA GLN A 488 -16.91 14.88 -16.24
C GLN A 488 -16.72 13.41 -16.66
N GLU A 489 -15.54 13.06 -17.16
CA GLU A 489 -15.18 11.69 -17.55
C GLU A 489 -14.76 10.83 -16.35
N LEU A 490 -14.54 11.44 -15.20
CA LEU A 490 -13.98 10.81 -14.01
C LEU A 490 -15.01 10.63 -12.89
N ALA A 491 -14.92 9.52 -12.17
CA ALA A 491 -15.80 9.23 -11.04
C ALA A 491 -15.61 10.24 -9.89
N LYS A 492 -16.75 10.74 -9.37
CA LYS A 492 -16.74 11.59 -8.17
C LYS A 492 -16.57 10.74 -6.91
N PRO A 493 -15.87 11.22 -5.88
CA PRO A 493 -15.92 10.61 -4.56
C PRO A 493 -17.35 10.55 -4.05
N GLY A 494 -17.84 9.36 -3.69
CA GLY A 494 -19.22 9.17 -3.19
C GLY A 494 -20.27 8.80 -4.24
N ALA A 495 -19.94 8.81 -5.53
CA ALA A 495 -20.82 8.21 -6.55
C ALA A 495 -20.71 6.67 -6.48
N PRO A 496 -21.83 5.92 -6.57
CA PRO A 496 -21.73 4.49 -6.83
C PRO A 496 -20.97 4.30 -8.14
N ALA A 497 -20.11 3.26 -8.20
CA ALA A 497 -19.39 2.94 -9.44
C ALA A 497 -20.40 2.85 -10.59
N PRO A 498 -20.14 3.44 -11.78
CA PRO A 498 -21.02 3.34 -12.90
C PRO A 498 -21.31 1.86 -13.18
N ALA A 499 -22.58 1.49 -13.22
CA ALA A 499 -23.00 0.18 -13.66
C ALA A 499 -22.40 -0.04 -15.06
N SER A 500 -21.62 -1.10 -15.22
CA SER A 500 -21.03 -1.48 -16.49
C SER A 500 -22.13 -1.53 -17.53
N GLY A 501 -22.14 -0.57 -18.47
CA GLY A 501 -22.94 -0.67 -19.67
C GLY A 501 -22.54 -1.95 -20.41
N GLY A 502 -23.44 -2.92 -20.42
CA GLY A 502 -23.33 -4.05 -21.32
C GLY A 502 -23.25 -3.54 -22.76
N PRO A 503 -22.63 -4.27 -23.69
CA PRO A 503 -22.54 -3.86 -25.06
C PRO A 503 -23.96 -3.68 -25.60
N SER A 504 -24.28 -2.45 -26.04
CA SER A 504 -25.47 -2.19 -26.81
C SER A 504 -25.36 -3.01 -28.09
N LYS A 505 -26.39 -3.79 -28.33
CA LYS A 505 -26.58 -4.61 -29.55
C LYS A 505 -26.50 -3.75 -30.79
#